data_38b78f7f557e4d75c95f044319c81a66
#
_entry.id   38b78f7f557e4d75c95f044319c81a66
#
_cell.length_a   1.000
_cell.length_b   1.000
_cell.length_c   1.000
_cell.angle_alpha   90.00
_cell.angle_beta   90.00
_cell.angle_gamma   90.00
#
_symmetry.space_group_name_H-M   'P 1'
#
loop_
_entity.id
_entity.type
_entity.pdbx_description
1 polymer ?
#
loop_
_entity_poly.entity_id
_entity_poly.type
_entity_poly.pdbx_seq_one_letter_code
_entity_poly.pdbx_strand_id
1 'polypeptide(L)'
;MINFNDKDFLINPYPDLAKLRAIGKPVWHEQTNMFLAAKYDDANAVLRNKSLGRIFKAKEPESEWSTFNWLHADSILDSEPPKHTRLRALVSKAFNKNIIEGQRETINRIVDKLISEINAKGGNWDLIADFAEPLPVKVIVAMLGFPEADEHLLRPWSQAIVKMYEVNPSAEVQANAKKAAGEFAAYVQKLADERKAKPGNDLITDLVRVEEQGEKLNAQELIATCVLLLNAGHEASVNGFGNGAVALLERPDQLNLLRNNPDQLAASAVEEFLRFDAPLHLFERTATADTEVGGVEIKKGQKIAALLGSANRDEAHFANSDQMDITRDPNPHIGFGAGIHFCLGGPLARLEMGIALPKLIKAFPEMKIASEPIRRPTFVLRGYEKVEISS
;
A
#
# COMPACT_ATOMS: atom_id res chain seq x y z
N MET A 1 4.51 21.59 16.28
CA MET A 1 3.57 20.46 16.09
C MET A 1 3.44 20.25 14.58
N ILE A 2 3.35 19.02 14.10
CA ILE A 2 3.25 18.71 12.67
C ILE A 2 1.97 19.35 12.10
N ASN A 3 2.05 19.87 10.85
CA ASN A 3 0.91 20.30 10.08
C ASN A 3 0.82 19.44 8.80
N PHE A 4 -0.16 18.55 8.74
CA PHE A 4 -0.35 17.63 7.60
C PHE A 4 -0.73 18.32 6.27
N ASN A 5 -1.02 19.63 6.30
CA ASN A 5 -1.30 20.44 5.12
C ASN A 5 -0.12 21.34 4.71
N ASP A 6 0.99 21.30 5.47
CA ASP A 6 2.19 22.08 5.17
C ASP A 6 2.93 21.47 3.97
N LYS A 7 3.26 22.30 2.97
CA LYS A 7 3.88 21.84 1.74
C LYS A 7 5.30 21.30 1.98
N ASP A 8 6.08 21.96 2.84
CA ASP A 8 7.47 21.54 3.11
C ASP A 8 7.46 20.22 3.89
N PHE A 9 6.52 20.05 4.83
CA PHE A 9 6.30 18.78 5.50
C PHE A 9 5.90 17.66 4.51
N LEU A 10 5.01 17.92 3.57
CA LEU A 10 4.60 16.92 2.57
C LEU A 10 5.74 16.54 1.63
N ILE A 11 6.65 17.48 1.31
CA ILE A 11 7.85 17.20 0.52
C ILE A 11 8.83 16.33 1.32
N ASN A 12 9.14 16.71 2.56
CA ASN A 12 10.08 15.99 3.41
C ASN A 12 9.64 15.97 4.88
N PRO A 13 8.87 14.95 5.31
CA PRO A 13 8.34 14.88 6.67
C PRO A 13 9.37 14.46 7.72
N TYR A 14 10.50 13.88 7.31
CA TYR A 14 11.41 13.18 8.21
C TYR A 14 12.05 14.05 9.29
N PRO A 15 12.45 15.32 9.04
CA PRO A 15 12.96 16.19 10.09
C PRO A 15 11.94 16.46 11.20
N ASP A 16 10.67 16.64 10.86
CA ASP A 16 9.61 16.87 11.84
C ASP A 16 9.18 15.59 12.55
N LEU A 17 9.19 14.45 11.83
CA LEU A 17 8.97 13.14 12.43
C LEU A 17 10.09 12.79 13.43
N ALA A 18 11.34 13.16 13.16
CA ALA A 18 12.45 12.99 14.10
C ALA A 18 12.24 13.82 15.38
N LYS A 19 11.80 15.08 15.26
CA LYS A 19 11.44 15.91 16.43
C LYS A 19 10.31 15.27 17.23
N LEU A 20 9.33 14.67 16.57
CA LEU A 20 8.22 13.98 17.23
C LEU A 20 8.71 12.72 17.98
N ARG A 21 9.61 11.92 17.38
CA ARG A 21 10.25 10.75 18.05
C ARG A 21 11.02 11.16 19.29
N ALA A 22 11.72 12.30 19.24
CA ALA A 22 12.51 12.82 20.35
C ALA A 22 11.68 13.16 21.60
N ILE A 23 10.35 13.34 21.49
CA ILE A 23 9.46 13.53 22.65
C ILE A 23 9.36 12.24 23.49
N GLY A 24 9.61 11.07 22.88
CA GLY A 24 9.76 9.80 23.57
C GLY A 24 8.48 9.05 23.92
N LYS A 25 7.30 9.58 23.59
CA LYS A 25 5.98 8.99 23.84
C LYS A 25 4.96 9.47 22.80
N PRO A 26 3.80 8.78 22.62
CA PRO A 26 2.71 9.27 21.78
C PRO A 26 2.24 10.66 22.17
N VAL A 27 1.97 11.52 21.18
CA VAL A 27 1.59 12.93 21.36
C VAL A 27 0.19 13.18 20.82
N TRP A 28 -0.66 13.86 21.58
CA TRP A 28 -1.96 14.31 21.10
C TRP A 28 -1.80 15.36 19.99
N HIS A 29 -2.55 15.15 18.90
CA HIS A 29 -2.53 16.05 17.75
C HIS A 29 -3.92 16.62 17.51
N GLU A 30 -4.11 17.91 17.84
CA GLU A 30 -5.42 18.58 17.80
C GLU A 30 -6.07 18.58 16.43
N GLN A 31 -5.31 18.87 15.36
CA GLN A 31 -5.85 18.96 14.01
C GLN A 31 -6.49 17.66 13.52
N THR A 32 -5.96 16.51 13.94
CA THR A 32 -6.45 15.19 13.52
C THR A 32 -7.26 14.49 14.60
N ASN A 33 -7.37 15.08 15.80
CA ASN A 33 -8.07 14.54 16.97
C ASN A 33 -7.62 13.10 17.27
N MET A 34 -6.30 12.85 17.26
CA MET A 34 -5.70 11.54 17.56
C MET A 34 -4.32 11.66 18.19
N PHE A 35 -3.88 10.62 18.88
CA PHE A 35 -2.49 10.49 19.30
C PHE A 35 -1.61 10.06 18.13
N LEU A 36 -0.36 10.51 18.08
CA LEU A 36 0.64 10.13 17.08
C LEU A 36 1.76 9.33 17.76
N ALA A 37 1.91 8.07 17.41
CA ALA A 37 2.96 7.17 17.88
C ALA A 37 4.11 7.16 16.84
N ALA A 38 5.18 7.89 17.11
CA ALA A 38 6.27 8.12 16.15
C ALA A 38 7.46 7.16 16.34
N LYS A 39 7.71 6.64 17.56
CA LYS A 39 8.77 5.67 17.85
C LYS A 39 8.39 4.30 17.30
N TYR A 40 9.39 3.50 16.96
CA TYR A 40 9.19 2.14 16.46
C TYR A 40 8.39 1.27 17.43
N ASP A 41 8.80 1.23 18.72
CA ASP A 41 8.12 0.39 19.71
C ASP A 41 6.67 0.81 19.92
N ASP A 42 6.40 2.11 19.98
CA ASP A 42 5.04 2.64 20.15
C ASP A 42 4.16 2.34 18.92
N ALA A 43 4.69 2.57 17.71
CA ALA A 43 3.97 2.26 16.48
C ALA A 43 3.69 0.75 16.35
N ASN A 44 4.67 -0.09 16.65
CA ASN A 44 4.51 -1.55 16.65
C ASN A 44 3.52 -2.02 17.73
N ALA A 45 3.54 -1.38 18.92
CA ALA A 45 2.56 -1.63 19.97
C ALA A 45 1.14 -1.28 19.52
N VAL A 46 0.93 -0.11 18.90
CA VAL A 46 -0.36 0.28 18.31
C VAL A 46 -0.90 -0.78 17.36
N LEU A 47 -0.05 -1.28 16.45
CA LEU A 47 -0.45 -2.25 15.43
C LEU A 47 -0.80 -3.64 15.98
N ARG A 48 -0.25 -4.01 17.15
CA ARG A 48 -0.43 -5.34 17.77
C ARG A 48 -1.42 -5.33 18.95
N ASN A 49 -1.82 -4.16 19.41
CA ASN A 49 -2.71 -4.04 20.57
C ASN A 49 -4.13 -4.48 20.22
N LYS A 50 -4.64 -5.49 20.93
CA LYS A 50 -5.98 -6.05 20.71
C LYS A 50 -7.12 -5.11 21.12
N SER A 51 -6.83 -4.08 21.91
CA SER A 51 -7.79 -3.03 22.29
C SER A 51 -7.78 -1.84 21.31
N LEU A 52 -6.98 -1.91 20.25
CA LEU A 52 -6.87 -0.87 19.22
C LEU A 52 -7.27 -1.45 17.86
N GLY A 53 -8.48 -1.16 17.41
CA GLY A 53 -9.08 -1.75 16.21
C GLY A 53 -9.18 -0.79 15.03
N ARG A 54 -9.37 -1.38 13.86
CA ARG A 54 -9.80 -0.69 12.64
C ARG A 54 -11.33 -0.60 12.66
N ILE A 55 -11.86 0.48 13.21
CA ILE A 55 -13.30 0.67 13.34
C ILE A 55 -13.77 1.57 12.20
N PHE A 56 -14.40 0.99 11.20
CA PHE A 56 -15.04 1.76 10.14
C PHE A 56 -16.24 2.53 10.70
N LYS A 57 -16.27 3.84 10.42
CA LYS A 57 -17.40 4.71 10.72
C LYS A 57 -18.12 5.03 9.41
N ALA A 58 -19.36 4.56 9.29
CA ALA A 58 -20.19 4.82 8.13
C ALA A 58 -20.30 6.32 7.83
N LYS A 59 -20.27 6.67 6.55
CA LYS A 59 -20.48 8.03 6.05
C LYS A 59 -21.96 8.32 5.98
N GLU A 60 -22.31 9.57 6.21
CA GLU A 60 -23.70 10.08 6.15
C GLU A 60 -23.87 11.06 4.98
N PRO A 61 -25.07 11.15 4.40
CA PRO A 61 -26.24 10.31 4.66
C PRO A 61 -26.12 8.92 4.01
N GLU A 62 -26.66 7.89 4.66
CA GLU A 62 -26.57 6.49 4.20
C GLU A 62 -27.10 6.32 2.75
N SER A 63 -28.15 7.07 2.39
CA SER A 63 -28.74 7.02 1.04
C SER A 63 -27.75 7.35 -0.08
N GLU A 64 -26.71 8.15 0.22
CA GLU A 64 -25.67 8.51 -0.77
C GLU A 64 -24.42 7.64 -0.67
N TRP A 65 -24.13 7.10 0.53
CA TRP A 65 -22.90 6.41 0.83
C TRP A 65 -23.04 4.89 0.95
N SER A 66 -24.23 4.34 0.76
CA SER A 66 -24.53 2.93 1.00
C SER A 66 -23.47 1.99 0.42
N THR A 67 -23.16 2.08 -0.88
CA THR A 67 -22.18 1.20 -1.53
C THR A 67 -20.77 1.41 -0.96
N PHE A 68 -20.32 2.65 -0.78
CA PHE A 68 -19.02 2.94 -0.17
C PHE A 68 -18.95 2.38 1.24
N ASN A 69 -20.00 2.54 2.04
CA ASN A 69 -20.05 2.07 3.42
C ASN A 69 -19.92 0.55 3.53
N TRP A 70 -20.72 -0.22 2.78
CA TRP A 70 -20.63 -1.67 2.89
C TRP A 70 -19.35 -2.24 2.27
N LEU A 71 -18.78 -1.63 1.22
CA LEU A 71 -17.47 -2.03 0.68
C LEU A 71 -16.36 -1.97 1.74
N HIS A 72 -16.42 -1.00 2.64
CA HIS A 72 -15.47 -0.87 3.74
C HIS A 72 -15.86 -1.76 4.94
N ALA A 73 -17.12 -1.70 5.39
CA ALA A 73 -17.60 -2.48 6.53
C ALA A 73 -17.49 -4.00 6.32
N ASP A 74 -17.54 -4.48 5.06
CA ASP A 74 -17.43 -5.90 4.71
C ASP A 74 -16.04 -6.32 4.23
N SER A 75 -15.06 -5.40 4.28
CA SER A 75 -13.67 -5.70 3.95
C SER A 75 -12.88 -6.24 5.14
N ILE A 76 -11.82 -7.02 4.85
CA ILE A 76 -10.87 -7.47 5.89
C ILE A 76 -10.06 -6.31 6.48
N LEU A 77 -9.94 -5.18 5.78
CA LEU A 77 -9.15 -4.04 6.22
C LEU A 77 -9.82 -3.30 7.38
N ASP A 78 -11.14 -3.10 7.29
CA ASP A 78 -11.92 -2.28 8.22
C ASP A 78 -12.83 -3.13 9.12
N SER A 79 -12.49 -4.40 9.32
CA SER A 79 -13.16 -5.34 10.21
C SER A 79 -12.26 -5.76 11.36
N GLU A 80 -12.87 -6.09 12.52
CA GLU A 80 -12.21 -6.65 13.68
C GLU A 80 -12.73 -8.07 14.01
N PRO A 81 -12.02 -8.86 14.83
CA PRO A 81 -12.50 -10.15 15.28
C PRO A 81 -13.90 -10.06 15.93
N PRO A 82 -14.80 -11.05 15.70
CA PRO A 82 -14.56 -12.32 15.00
C PRO A 82 -14.64 -12.22 13.46
N LYS A 83 -15.27 -11.18 12.89
CA LYS A 83 -15.49 -11.01 11.45
C LYS A 83 -14.16 -10.98 10.67
N HIS A 84 -13.20 -10.17 11.10
CA HIS A 84 -11.86 -10.12 10.51
C HIS A 84 -11.22 -11.51 10.44
N THR A 85 -11.26 -12.27 11.54
CA THR A 85 -10.62 -13.61 11.61
C THR A 85 -11.20 -14.54 10.56
N ARG A 86 -12.54 -14.57 10.43
CA ARG A 86 -13.24 -15.38 9.43
C ARG A 86 -12.90 -14.94 7.99
N LEU A 87 -13.05 -13.64 7.69
CA LEU A 87 -12.74 -13.12 6.36
C LEU A 87 -11.27 -13.35 5.98
N ARG A 88 -10.36 -13.08 6.92
CA ARG A 88 -8.91 -13.28 6.70
C ARG A 88 -8.57 -14.73 6.40
N ALA A 89 -9.17 -15.70 7.11
CA ALA A 89 -8.95 -17.11 6.86
C ALA A 89 -9.39 -17.52 5.44
N LEU A 90 -10.61 -17.10 5.03
CA LEU A 90 -11.14 -17.36 3.70
C LEU A 90 -10.27 -16.74 2.59
N VAL A 91 -9.95 -15.45 2.71
CA VAL A 91 -9.14 -14.75 1.69
C VAL A 91 -7.72 -15.30 1.63
N SER A 92 -7.09 -15.61 2.77
CA SER A 92 -5.74 -16.19 2.79
C SER A 92 -5.67 -17.60 2.19
N LYS A 93 -6.77 -18.35 2.21
CA LYS A 93 -6.85 -19.66 1.57
C LYS A 93 -6.86 -19.54 0.04
N ALA A 94 -7.59 -18.55 -0.50
CA ALA A 94 -7.61 -18.25 -1.94
C ALA A 94 -6.33 -17.50 -2.37
N PHE A 95 -5.82 -16.58 -1.55
CA PHE A 95 -4.64 -15.76 -1.82
C PHE A 95 -3.42 -16.28 -1.05
N ASN A 96 -2.89 -17.42 -1.47
CA ASN A 96 -1.82 -18.14 -0.77
C ASN A 96 -0.48 -18.08 -1.54
N LYS A 97 0.59 -18.61 -0.91
CA LYS A 97 1.94 -18.61 -1.48
C LYS A 97 2.02 -19.22 -2.88
N ASN A 98 1.30 -20.31 -3.14
CA ASN A 98 1.36 -20.98 -4.44
C ASN A 98 0.72 -20.13 -5.55
N ILE A 99 -0.39 -19.47 -5.24
CA ILE A 99 -1.07 -18.53 -6.17
C ILE A 99 -0.14 -17.33 -6.46
N ILE A 100 0.53 -16.79 -5.43
CA ILE A 100 1.48 -15.68 -5.59
C ILE A 100 2.69 -16.09 -6.42
N GLU A 101 3.34 -17.22 -6.11
CA GLU A 101 4.48 -17.72 -6.90
C GLU A 101 4.08 -18.07 -8.34
N GLY A 102 2.85 -18.51 -8.56
CA GLY A 102 2.28 -18.72 -9.89
C GLY A 102 2.21 -17.45 -10.75
N GLN A 103 2.27 -16.26 -10.14
CA GLN A 103 2.31 -14.99 -10.88
C GLN A 103 3.70 -14.65 -11.44
N ARG A 104 4.74 -15.35 -11.05
CA ARG A 104 6.14 -15.05 -11.43
C ARG A 104 6.33 -14.90 -12.94
N GLU A 105 5.80 -15.82 -13.73
CA GLU A 105 5.89 -15.75 -15.19
C GLU A 105 5.08 -14.59 -15.77
N THR A 106 3.89 -14.35 -15.25
CA THR A 106 3.05 -13.20 -15.62
C THR A 106 3.75 -11.87 -15.31
N ILE A 107 4.34 -11.74 -14.12
CA ILE A 107 5.10 -10.53 -13.73
C ILE A 107 6.29 -10.33 -14.65
N ASN A 108 7.07 -11.40 -14.94
CA ASN A 108 8.21 -11.31 -15.88
C ASN A 108 7.77 -10.78 -17.23
N ARG A 109 6.70 -11.33 -17.81
CA ARG A 109 6.15 -10.92 -19.11
C ARG A 109 5.67 -9.47 -19.09
N ILE A 110 5.00 -9.03 -18.02
CA ILE A 110 4.56 -7.64 -17.87
C ILE A 110 5.75 -6.70 -17.80
N VAL A 111 6.75 -7.00 -16.97
CA VAL A 111 7.97 -6.18 -16.84
C VAL A 111 8.72 -6.08 -18.17
N ASP A 112 8.89 -7.20 -18.88
CA ASP A 112 9.56 -7.21 -20.19
C ASP A 112 8.81 -6.37 -21.24
N LYS A 113 7.46 -6.43 -21.22
CA LYS A 113 6.60 -5.61 -22.09
C LYS A 113 6.78 -4.12 -21.77
N LEU A 114 6.73 -3.71 -20.50
CA LEU A 114 6.90 -2.31 -20.10
C LEU A 114 8.28 -1.78 -20.48
N ILE A 115 9.35 -2.55 -20.25
CA ILE A 115 10.71 -2.18 -20.69
C ILE A 115 10.78 -2.02 -22.21
N SER A 116 10.14 -2.91 -22.97
CA SER A 116 10.09 -2.83 -24.43
C SER A 116 9.33 -1.59 -24.91
N GLU A 117 8.22 -1.23 -24.26
CA GLU A 117 7.43 -0.04 -24.57
C GLU A 117 8.24 1.25 -24.29
N ILE A 118 8.98 1.31 -23.16
CA ILE A 118 9.88 2.42 -22.84
C ILE A 118 10.98 2.56 -23.90
N ASN A 119 11.64 1.45 -24.27
CA ASN A 119 12.68 1.46 -25.32
C ASN A 119 12.12 1.92 -26.68
N ALA A 120 10.91 1.49 -27.04
CA ALA A 120 10.26 1.91 -28.29
C ALA A 120 9.87 3.39 -28.30
N LYS A 121 9.51 3.95 -27.14
CA LYS A 121 9.21 5.38 -26.95
C LYS A 121 10.45 6.25 -27.19
N GLY A 122 11.62 5.80 -26.73
CA GLY A 122 12.90 6.50 -26.82
C GLY A 122 12.95 7.81 -26.02
N GLY A 123 14.15 8.36 -25.83
CA GLY A 123 14.34 9.61 -25.07
C GLY A 123 13.99 9.49 -23.58
N ASN A 124 13.56 10.60 -22.98
CA ASN A 124 13.15 10.60 -21.58
C ASN A 124 11.79 9.89 -21.40
N TRP A 125 11.63 9.25 -20.24
CA TRP A 125 10.40 8.54 -19.86
C TRP A 125 10.06 8.79 -18.40
N ASP A 126 8.82 8.53 -18.01
CA ASP A 126 8.32 8.74 -16.64
C ASP A 126 8.32 7.43 -15.87
N LEU A 127 9.17 7.32 -14.84
CA LEU A 127 9.26 6.15 -13.97
C LEU A 127 7.90 5.75 -13.36
N ILE A 128 7.07 6.73 -13.02
CA ILE A 128 5.75 6.46 -12.43
C ILE A 128 4.79 6.00 -13.52
N ALA A 129 4.52 6.84 -14.52
CA ALA A 129 3.48 6.58 -15.51
C ALA A 129 3.82 5.45 -16.49
N ASP A 130 5.10 5.29 -16.86
CA ASP A 130 5.50 4.31 -17.86
C ASP A 130 5.90 2.95 -17.24
N PHE A 131 6.18 2.88 -15.92
CA PHE A 131 6.66 1.65 -15.29
C PHE A 131 6.01 1.32 -13.94
N ALA A 132 6.19 2.16 -12.91
CA ALA A 132 5.83 1.81 -11.53
C ALA A 132 4.31 1.67 -11.34
N GLU A 133 3.50 2.45 -12.04
CA GLU A 133 2.05 2.45 -11.94
C GLU A 133 1.40 1.31 -12.77
N PRO A 134 1.75 1.07 -14.04
CA PRO A 134 1.14 -0.01 -14.80
C PRO A 134 1.51 -1.42 -14.30
N LEU A 135 2.67 -1.61 -13.67
CA LEU A 135 3.10 -2.93 -13.21
C LEU A 135 2.12 -3.59 -12.23
N PRO A 136 1.87 -3.05 -11.02
CA PRO A 136 0.99 -3.70 -10.05
C PRO A 136 -0.47 -3.76 -10.52
N VAL A 137 -0.94 -2.77 -11.30
CA VAL A 137 -2.29 -2.81 -11.87
C VAL A 137 -2.46 -4.00 -12.80
N LYS A 138 -1.52 -4.20 -13.75
CA LYS A 138 -1.57 -5.32 -14.68
C LYS A 138 -1.47 -6.68 -13.97
N VAL A 139 -0.66 -6.78 -12.93
CA VAL A 139 -0.50 -8.01 -12.15
C VAL A 139 -1.79 -8.35 -11.41
N ILE A 140 -2.39 -7.39 -10.68
CA ILE A 140 -3.62 -7.66 -9.92
C ILE A 140 -4.83 -7.88 -10.84
N VAL A 141 -4.90 -7.20 -11.99
CA VAL A 141 -5.90 -7.39 -13.03
C VAL A 141 -5.83 -8.81 -13.58
N ALA A 142 -4.63 -9.27 -13.95
CA ALA A 142 -4.41 -10.63 -14.44
C ALA A 142 -4.74 -11.69 -13.38
N MET A 143 -4.31 -11.47 -12.14
CA MET A 143 -4.53 -12.41 -11.02
C MET A 143 -6.01 -12.52 -10.65
N LEU A 144 -6.75 -11.42 -10.60
CA LEU A 144 -8.19 -11.41 -10.34
C LEU A 144 -9.01 -11.96 -11.52
N GLY A 145 -8.43 -12.02 -12.74
CA GLY A 145 -9.11 -12.47 -13.94
C GLY A 145 -10.01 -11.41 -14.57
N PHE A 146 -9.68 -10.13 -14.36
CA PHE A 146 -10.32 -9.04 -15.09
C PHE A 146 -9.85 -9.04 -16.56
N PRO A 147 -10.73 -8.70 -17.53
CA PRO A 147 -10.30 -8.49 -18.90
C PRO A 147 -9.25 -7.37 -19.00
N GLU A 148 -8.14 -7.62 -19.70
CA GLU A 148 -7.07 -6.61 -19.88
C GLU A 148 -7.60 -5.32 -20.53
N ALA A 149 -8.61 -5.45 -21.42
CA ALA A 149 -9.27 -4.31 -22.08
C ALA A 149 -9.94 -3.34 -21.09
N ASP A 150 -10.34 -3.83 -19.90
CA ASP A 150 -11.07 -3.06 -18.89
C ASP A 150 -10.15 -2.40 -17.85
N GLU A 151 -8.84 -2.57 -17.95
CA GLU A 151 -7.84 -1.95 -17.05
C GLU A 151 -8.04 -0.44 -16.95
N HIS A 152 -8.40 0.21 -18.04
CA HIS A 152 -8.65 1.65 -18.11
C HIS A 152 -9.83 2.13 -17.23
N LEU A 153 -10.74 1.24 -16.81
CA LEU A 153 -11.84 1.52 -15.89
C LEU A 153 -11.41 1.30 -14.44
N LEU A 154 -10.66 0.23 -14.19
CA LEU A 154 -10.32 -0.25 -12.85
C LEU A 154 -9.41 0.72 -12.09
N ARG A 155 -8.39 1.24 -12.77
CA ARG A 155 -7.43 2.18 -12.18
C ARG A 155 -8.10 3.48 -11.69
N PRO A 156 -8.90 4.23 -12.50
CA PRO A 156 -9.60 5.41 -12.02
C PRO A 156 -10.54 5.15 -10.84
N TRP A 157 -11.25 4.03 -10.83
CA TRP A 157 -12.12 3.67 -9.70
C TRP A 157 -11.32 3.44 -8.43
N SER A 158 -10.23 2.67 -8.51
CA SER A 158 -9.33 2.42 -7.38
C SER A 158 -8.79 3.73 -6.82
N GLN A 159 -8.22 4.58 -7.67
CA GLN A 159 -7.64 5.86 -7.25
C GLN A 159 -8.67 6.79 -6.60
N ALA A 160 -9.89 6.85 -7.12
CA ALA A 160 -10.95 7.68 -6.55
C ALA A 160 -11.33 7.21 -5.12
N ILE A 161 -11.42 5.90 -4.89
CA ILE A 161 -11.74 5.33 -3.58
C ILE A 161 -10.59 5.57 -2.59
N VAL A 162 -9.36 5.31 -3.00
CA VAL A 162 -8.16 5.37 -2.14
C VAL A 162 -7.86 6.80 -1.67
N LYS A 163 -8.18 7.83 -2.46
CA LYS A 163 -8.07 9.24 -2.04
C LYS A 163 -8.88 9.58 -0.78
N MET A 164 -9.89 8.76 -0.43
CA MET A 164 -10.64 8.92 0.83
C MET A 164 -9.84 8.55 2.09
N TYR A 165 -8.67 7.91 1.95
CA TYR A 165 -7.80 7.58 3.09
C TYR A 165 -6.93 8.76 3.55
N GLU A 166 -6.85 9.81 2.74
CA GLU A 166 -6.13 11.03 3.13
C GLU A 166 -6.88 11.85 4.20
N VAL A 167 -6.13 12.70 4.90
CA VAL A 167 -6.67 13.57 5.94
C VAL A 167 -7.56 14.65 5.29
N ASN A 168 -8.83 14.72 5.71
CA ASN A 168 -9.80 15.73 5.26
C ASN A 168 -10.01 15.78 3.72
N PRO A 169 -10.51 14.70 3.09
CA PRO A 169 -10.75 14.66 1.65
C PRO A 169 -11.78 15.72 1.23
N SER A 170 -11.53 16.42 0.11
CA SER A 170 -12.41 17.47 -0.42
C SER A 170 -13.78 16.92 -0.85
N ALA A 171 -14.78 17.80 -1.02
CA ALA A 171 -16.11 17.42 -1.49
C ALA A 171 -16.05 16.74 -2.89
N GLU A 172 -15.13 17.18 -3.76
CA GLU A 172 -14.93 16.58 -5.07
C GLU A 172 -14.38 15.15 -4.95
N VAL A 173 -13.38 14.93 -4.09
CA VAL A 173 -12.83 13.58 -3.80
C VAL A 173 -13.94 12.67 -3.27
N GLN A 174 -14.77 13.16 -2.37
CA GLN A 174 -15.91 12.42 -1.81
C GLN A 174 -16.93 12.03 -2.89
N ALA A 175 -17.30 12.97 -3.77
CA ALA A 175 -18.26 12.71 -4.85
C ALA A 175 -17.72 11.67 -5.85
N ASN A 176 -16.44 11.77 -6.24
CA ASN A 176 -15.78 10.83 -7.12
C ASN A 176 -15.69 9.44 -6.49
N ALA A 177 -15.38 9.34 -5.20
CA ALA A 177 -15.30 8.08 -4.48
C ALA A 177 -16.67 7.37 -4.39
N LYS A 178 -17.76 8.09 -4.12
CA LYS A 178 -19.13 7.53 -4.13
C LYS A 178 -19.46 6.90 -5.47
N LYS A 179 -19.22 7.65 -6.57
CA LYS A 179 -19.48 7.19 -7.93
C LYS A 179 -18.65 5.96 -8.26
N ALA A 180 -17.33 6.02 -8.02
CA ALA A 180 -16.41 4.93 -8.29
C ALA A 180 -16.76 3.66 -7.49
N ALA A 181 -17.16 3.79 -6.22
CA ALA A 181 -17.58 2.65 -5.40
C ALA A 181 -18.79 1.93 -6.01
N GLY A 182 -19.79 2.67 -6.50
CA GLY A 182 -20.96 2.09 -7.15
C GLY A 182 -20.63 1.36 -8.47
N GLU A 183 -19.88 2.02 -9.34
CA GLU A 183 -19.49 1.47 -10.65
C GLU A 183 -18.60 0.24 -10.50
N PHE A 184 -17.60 0.31 -9.61
CA PHE A 184 -16.68 -0.81 -9.39
C PHE A 184 -17.39 -2.00 -8.75
N ALA A 185 -18.25 -1.79 -7.75
CA ALA A 185 -19.01 -2.87 -7.13
C ALA A 185 -19.92 -3.58 -8.13
N ALA A 186 -20.63 -2.84 -9.00
CA ALA A 186 -21.48 -3.41 -10.04
C ALA A 186 -20.67 -4.21 -11.06
N TYR A 187 -19.49 -3.74 -11.44
CA TYR A 187 -18.61 -4.43 -12.36
C TYR A 187 -18.11 -5.77 -11.77
N VAL A 188 -17.64 -5.76 -10.51
CA VAL A 188 -17.17 -6.97 -9.82
C VAL A 188 -18.33 -7.97 -9.63
N GLN A 189 -19.54 -7.47 -9.28
CA GLN A 189 -20.72 -8.34 -9.16
C GLN A 189 -20.99 -9.09 -10.45
N LYS A 190 -20.97 -8.41 -11.60
CA LYS A 190 -21.16 -9.04 -12.91
C LYS A 190 -20.15 -10.14 -13.15
N LEU A 191 -18.86 -9.88 -12.93
CA LEU A 191 -17.81 -10.88 -13.11
C LEU A 191 -17.95 -12.06 -12.14
N ALA A 192 -18.30 -11.81 -10.88
CA ALA A 192 -18.53 -12.87 -9.90
C ALA A 192 -19.68 -13.81 -10.35
N ASP A 193 -20.76 -13.24 -10.90
CA ASP A 193 -21.88 -14.04 -11.41
C ASP A 193 -21.50 -14.83 -12.67
N GLU A 194 -20.70 -14.26 -13.55
CA GLU A 194 -20.11 -14.99 -14.69
C GLU A 194 -19.24 -16.16 -14.23
N ARG A 195 -18.40 -15.97 -13.19
CA ARG A 195 -17.53 -17.02 -12.63
C ARG A 195 -18.29 -18.11 -11.87
N LYS A 196 -19.43 -17.79 -11.26
CA LYS A 196 -20.33 -18.81 -10.70
C LYS A 196 -20.88 -19.72 -11.78
N ALA A 197 -21.29 -19.15 -12.93
CA ALA A 197 -21.85 -19.90 -14.06
C ALA A 197 -20.76 -20.63 -14.85
N LYS A 198 -19.63 -19.97 -15.10
CA LYS A 198 -18.49 -20.49 -15.87
C LYS A 198 -17.18 -20.16 -15.17
N PRO A 199 -16.68 -21.06 -14.32
CA PRO A 199 -15.43 -20.87 -13.60
C PRO A 199 -14.22 -20.68 -14.51
N GLY A 200 -13.35 -19.72 -14.16
CA GLY A 200 -12.06 -19.48 -14.79
C GLY A 200 -10.89 -20.04 -13.96
N ASN A 201 -9.69 -19.75 -14.42
CA ASN A 201 -8.44 -19.97 -13.65
C ASN A 201 -7.96 -18.63 -13.11
N ASP A 202 -8.72 -18.07 -12.17
CA ASP A 202 -8.50 -16.73 -11.63
C ASP A 202 -8.95 -16.63 -10.16
N LEU A 203 -8.46 -15.63 -9.46
CA LEU A 203 -8.72 -15.44 -8.04
C LEU A 203 -10.20 -15.15 -7.72
N ILE A 204 -10.95 -14.51 -8.63
CA ILE A 204 -12.42 -14.34 -8.45
C ILE A 204 -13.09 -15.70 -8.38
N THR A 205 -12.73 -16.64 -9.27
CA THR A 205 -13.25 -18.03 -9.24
C THR A 205 -12.91 -18.70 -7.90
N ASP A 206 -11.67 -18.56 -7.43
CA ASP A 206 -11.25 -19.14 -6.16
C ASP A 206 -12.02 -18.54 -4.98
N LEU A 207 -12.20 -17.21 -4.95
CA LEU A 207 -12.96 -16.50 -3.90
C LEU A 207 -14.46 -16.87 -3.91
N VAL A 208 -15.06 -17.09 -5.10
CA VAL A 208 -16.44 -17.57 -5.23
C VAL A 208 -16.62 -18.96 -4.62
N ARG A 209 -15.59 -19.80 -4.70
CA ARG A 209 -15.62 -21.21 -4.26
C ARG A 209 -15.05 -21.45 -2.87
N VAL A 210 -14.31 -20.48 -2.33
CA VAL A 210 -13.60 -20.67 -1.09
C VAL A 210 -14.54 -21.02 0.07
N GLU A 211 -14.17 -22.05 0.81
CA GLU A 211 -14.85 -22.48 2.02
C GLU A 211 -13.84 -22.84 3.08
N GLU A 212 -14.08 -22.39 4.30
CA GLU A 212 -13.26 -22.70 5.47
C GLU A 212 -14.18 -23.01 6.65
N GLN A 213 -14.08 -24.24 7.20
CA GLN A 213 -14.89 -24.71 8.33
C GLN A 213 -16.41 -24.54 8.15
N GLY A 214 -16.91 -24.70 6.90
CA GLY A 214 -18.32 -24.51 6.54
C GLY A 214 -18.73 -23.06 6.27
N GLU A 215 -17.82 -22.10 6.47
CA GLU A 215 -18.03 -20.68 6.19
C GLU A 215 -17.62 -20.32 4.76
N LYS A 216 -18.36 -19.39 4.15
CA LYS A 216 -18.11 -18.84 2.80
C LYS A 216 -18.20 -17.31 2.85
N LEU A 217 -17.65 -16.66 1.82
CA LEU A 217 -17.91 -15.24 1.59
C LEU A 217 -19.36 -15.07 1.08
N ASN A 218 -20.10 -14.14 1.68
CA ASN A 218 -21.34 -13.69 1.06
C ASN A 218 -21.06 -12.78 -0.15
N ALA A 219 -22.10 -12.38 -0.91
CA ALA A 219 -21.94 -11.60 -2.13
C ALA A 219 -21.23 -10.25 -1.90
N GLN A 220 -21.59 -9.53 -0.83
CA GLN A 220 -20.98 -8.24 -0.49
C GLN A 220 -19.53 -8.41 -0.04
N GLU A 221 -19.24 -9.40 0.80
CA GLU A 221 -17.88 -9.72 1.26
C GLU A 221 -16.97 -10.12 0.10
N LEU A 222 -17.47 -10.86 -0.88
CA LEU A 222 -16.74 -11.21 -2.10
C LEU A 222 -16.36 -9.95 -2.89
N ILE A 223 -17.34 -9.09 -3.16
CA ILE A 223 -17.13 -7.86 -3.92
C ILE A 223 -16.18 -6.92 -3.15
N ALA A 224 -16.43 -6.71 -1.85
CA ALA A 224 -15.58 -5.90 -1.00
C ALA A 224 -14.12 -6.41 -0.98
N THR A 225 -13.94 -7.75 -0.98
CA THR A 225 -12.61 -8.35 -1.06
C THR A 225 -11.93 -8.06 -2.40
N CYS A 226 -12.61 -8.24 -3.53
CA CYS A 226 -12.05 -7.97 -4.86
C CYS A 226 -11.68 -6.49 -5.04
N VAL A 227 -12.57 -5.58 -4.62
CA VAL A 227 -12.31 -4.13 -4.64
C VAL A 227 -11.12 -3.77 -3.75
N LEU A 228 -11.07 -4.32 -2.52
CA LEU A 228 -9.95 -4.10 -1.61
C LEU A 228 -8.63 -4.61 -2.18
N LEU A 229 -8.59 -5.81 -2.76
CA LEU A 229 -7.36 -6.38 -3.30
C LEU A 229 -6.77 -5.51 -4.42
N LEU A 230 -7.61 -4.94 -5.28
CA LEU A 230 -7.15 -4.01 -6.30
C LEU A 230 -6.70 -2.68 -5.69
N ASN A 231 -7.50 -2.08 -4.81
CA ASN A 231 -7.17 -0.80 -4.17
C ASN A 231 -5.87 -0.88 -3.36
N ALA A 232 -5.72 -1.94 -2.55
CA ALA A 232 -4.55 -2.12 -1.70
C ALA A 232 -3.29 -2.56 -2.47
N GLY A 233 -3.48 -3.33 -3.55
CA GLY A 233 -2.39 -3.83 -4.39
C GLY A 233 -1.78 -2.78 -5.33
N HIS A 234 -2.52 -1.72 -5.62
CA HIS A 234 -2.12 -0.68 -6.58
C HIS A 234 -1.26 0.40 -5.92
N GLU A 235 -1.87 1.34 -5.21
CA GLU A 235 -1.23 2.60 -4.78
C GLU A 235 0.03 2.41 -3.92
N ALA A 236 0.00 1.50 -2.95
CA ALA A 236 1.15 1.29 -2.08
C ALA A 236 2.35 0.67 -2.82
N SER A 237 2.10 -0.21 -3.81
CA SER A 237 3.16 -0.82 -4.63
C SER A 237 3.80 0.21 -5.57
N VAL A 238 2.99 1.07 -6.23
CA VAL A 238 3.46 2.20 -7.04
C VAL A 238 4.37 3.11 -6.23
N ASN A 239 3.88 3.54 -5.08
CA ASN A 239 4.61 4.46 -4.21
C ASN A 239 5.87 3.81 -3.64
N GLY A 240 5.81 2.54 -3.22
CA GLY A 240 6.96 1.82 -2.67
C GLY A 240 8.10 1.66 -3.70
N PHE A 241 7.75 1.28 -4.94
CA PHE A 241 8.74 1.19 -6.01
C PHE A 241 9.27 2.57 -6.42
N GLY A 242 8.38 3.56 -6.64
CA GLY A 242 8.76 4.90 -7.05
C GLY A 242 9.63 5.62 -6.03
N ASN A 243 9.24 5.59 -4.74
CA ASN A 243 10.02 6.19 -3.65
C ASN A 243 11.41 5.56 -3.52
N GLY A 244 11.46 4.23 -3.53
CA GLY A 244 12.72 3.50 -3.42
C GLY A 244 13.65 3.73 -4.61
N ALA A 245 13.11 3.74 -5.83
CA ALA A 245 13.88 3.98 -7.04
C ALA A 245 14.45 5.40 -7.08
N VAL A 246 13.67 6.43 -6.72
CA VAL A 246 14.18 7.81 -6.61
C VAL A 246 15.27 7.89 -5.55
N ALA A 247 15.01 7.34 -4.36
CA ALA A 247 16.00 7.34 -3.29
C ALA A 247 17.31 6.65 -3.70
N LEU A 248 17.23 5.58 -4.49
CA LEU A 248 18.39 4.88 -5.03
C LEU A 248 19.13 5.71 -6.08
N LEU A 249 18.41 6.32 -7.02
CA LEU A 249 18.99 7.14 -8.10
C LEU A 249 19.70 8.39 -7.58
N GLU A 250 19.26 8.92 -6.44
CA GLU A 250 19.91 10.04 -5.73
C GLU A 250 21.18 9.62 -4.96
N ARG A 251 21.51 8.30 -4.92
CA ARG A 251 22.65 7.74 -4.15
C ARG A 251 23.55 6.89 -5.04
N PRO A 252 24.53 7.53 -5.72
CA PRO A 252 25.37 6.84 -6.71
C PRO A 252 26.14 5.64 -6.15
N ASP A 253 26.52 5.65 -4.87
CA ASP A 253 27.17 4.54 -4.17
C ASP A 253 26.26 3.31 -4.08
N GLN A 254 25.02 3.50 -3.66
CA GLN A 254 24.02 2.43 -3.55
C GLN A 254 23.57 1.92 -4.92
N LEU A 255 23.38 2.84 -5.87
CA LEU A 255 23.04 2.51 -7.25
C LEU A 255 24.12 1.67 -7.92
N ASN A 256 25.39 2.03 -7.78
CA ASN A 256 26.51 1.29 -8.34
C ASN A 256 26.66 -0.10 -7.68
N LEU A 257 26.41 -0.20 -6.36
CA LEU A 257 26.39 -1.47 -5.69
C LEU A 257 25.31 -2.41 -6.25
N LEU A 258 24.10 -1.90 -6.49
CA LEU A 258 23.01 -2.66 -7.10
C LEU A 258 23.31 -3.02 -8.57
N ARG A 259 23.85 -2.08 -9.37
CA ARG A 259 24.25 -2.34 -10.78
C ARG A 259 25.23 -3.49 -10.91
N ASN A 260 26.18 -3.59 -9.98
CA ASN A 260 27.17 -4.65 -9.97
C ASN A 260 26.61 -6.01 -9.52
N ASN A 261 25.53 -6.02 -8.72
CA ASN A 261 24.97 -7.23 -8.12
C ASN A 261 23.43 -7.22 -8.14
N PRO A 262 22.77 -7.01 -9.30
CA PRO A 262 21.35 -6.72 -9.34
C PRO A 262 20.46 -7.85 -8.83
N ASP A 263 20.79 -9.11 -9.15
CA ASP A 263 19.99 -10.26 -8.75
C ASP A 263 20.19 -10.63 -7.27
N GLN A 264 21.42 -10.46 -6.75
CA GLN A 264 21.77 -10.80 -5.37
C GLN A 264 21.20 -9.78 -4.38
N LEU A 265 21.17 -8.49 -4.76
CA LEU A 265 20.76 -7.41 -3.87
C LEU A 265 19.31 -6.98 -4.07
N ALA A 266 18.60 -7.49 -5.09
CA ALA A 266 17.21 -7.10 -5.34
C ALA A 266 16.30 -7.26 -4.12
N ALA A 267 16.40 -8.39 -3.42
CA ALA A 267 15.54 -8.67 -2.27
C ALA A 267 15.80 -7.70 -1.10
N SER A 268 17.07 -7.49 -0.72
CA SER A 268 17.42 -6.57 0.37
C SER A 268 17.16 -5.11 -0.01
N ALA A 269 17.39 -4.73 -1.27
CA ALA A 269 17.07 -3.40 -1.78
C ALA A 269 15.55 -3.10 -1.69
N VAL A 270 14.69 -4.07 -2.00
CA VAL A 270 13.23 -3.94 -1.87
C VAL A 270 12.82 -3.70 -0.41
N GLU A 271 13.37 -4.46 0.55
CA GLU A 271 13.09 -4.22 1.97
C GLU A 271 13.57 -2.82 2.40
N GLU A 272 14.73 -2.38 1.89
CA GLU A 272 15.25 -1.04 2.21
C GLU A 272 14.43 0.08 1.54
N PHE A 273 13.89 -0.11 0.36
CA PHE A 273 12.92 0.81 -0.26
C PHE A 273 11.73 1.05 0.67
N LEU A 274 11.14 -0.03 1.15
CA LEU A 274 9.97 -0.01 2.04
C LEU A 274 10.26 0.56 3.43
N ARG A 275 11.50 0.45 3.89
CA ARG A 275 11.96 1.08 5.13
C ARG A 275 12.23 2.56 4.93
N PHE A 276 13.06 2.90 3.92
CA PHE A 276 13.69 4.21 3.79
C PHE A 276 12.71 5.32 3.43
N ASP A 277 11.80 5.11 2.47
CA ASP A 277 10.71 6.04 2.16
C ASP A 277 9.39 5.24 1.99
N ALA A 278 8.83 4.84 3.12
CA ALA A 278 7.67 3.96 3.18
C ALA A 278 6.49 4.53 2.36
N PRO A 279 5.79 3.68 1.57
CA PRO A 279 4.64 4.14 0.78
C PRO A 279 3.42 4.51 1.64
N LEU A 280 3.30 3.91 2.82
CA LEU A 280 2.24 4.18 3.79
C LEU A 280 2.86 4.76 5.06
N HIS A 281 2.54 6.00 5.37
CA HIS A 281 3.13 6.74 6.48
C HIS A 281 2.32 6.69 7.77
N LEU A 282 1.00 6.52 7.68
CA LEU A 282 0.11 6.58 8.83
C LEU A 282 -0.92 5.46 8.78
N PHE A 283 -1.07 4.77 9.91
CA PHE A 283 -2.10 3.74 10.06
C PHE A 283 -2.85 3.94 11.39
N GLU A 284 -4.09 4.42 11.32
CA GLU A 284 -4.88 4.75 12.50
C GLU A 284 -5.53 3.53 13.15
N ARG A 285 -5.80 3.64 14.45
CA ARG A 285 -6.59 2.72 15.26
C ARG A 285 -7.52 3.50 16.17
N THR A 286 -8.66 2.90 16.48
CA THR A 286 -9.60 3.39 17.50
C THR A 286 -9.58 2.46 18.71
N ALA A 287 -9.49 3.02 19.90
CA ALA A 287 -9.54 2.24 21.12
C ALA A 287 -10.95 1.66 21.36
N THR A 288 -11.04 0.34 21.44
CA THR A 288 -12.28 -0.41 21.74
C THR A 288 -12.50 -0.58 23.25
N ALA A 289 -11.43 -0.45 24.02
CA ALA A 289 -11.39 -0.39 25.47
C ALA A 289 -10.26 0.55 25.90
N ASP A 290 -10.25 0.99 27.17
CA ASP A 290 -9.12 1.75 27.73
C ASP A 290 -7.86 0.91 27.62
N THR A 291 -6.76 1.53 27.20
CA THR A 291 -5.47 0.87 26.98
C THR A 291 -4.33 1.88 27.15
N GLU A 292 -3.11 1.40 27.08
CA GLU A 292 -1.90 2.23 27.17
C GLU A 292 -0.95 1.93 26.02
N VAL A 293 -0.28 2.96 25.51
CA VAL A 293 0.81 2.86 24.54
C VAL A 293 1.90 3.85 24.91
N GLY A 294 3.15 3.37 25.07
CA GLY A 294 4.30 4.22 25.37
C GLY A 294 4.14 5.09 26.62
N GLY A 295 3.47 4.59 27.66
CA GLY A 295 3.19 5.32 28.89
C GLY A 295 2.07 6.38 28.77
N VAL A 296 1.30 6.36 27.66
CA VAL A 296 0.16 7.25 27.44
C VAL A 296 -1.13 6.46 27.47
N GLU A 297 -2.06 6.87 28.35
CA GLU A 297 -3.39 6.28 28.44
C GLU A 297 -4.25 6.71 27.24
N ILE A 298 -4.86 5.74 26.56
CA ILE A 298 -5.78 5.94 25.44
C ILE A 298 -7.16 5.45 25.86
N LYS A 299 -8.11 6.34 26.00
CA LYS A 299 -9.47 6.02 26.43
C LYS A 299 -10.27 5.41 25.29
N LYS A 300 -11.21 4.52 25.62
CA LYS A 300 -12.19 3.97 24.68
C LYS A 300 -12.78 5.06 23.79
N GLY A 301 -12.76 4.86 22.47
CA GLY A 301 -13.25 5.79 21.46
C GLY A 301 -12.21 6.80 20.97
N GLN A 302 -11.09 6.98 21.67
CA GLN A 302 -9.99 7.81 21.17
C GLN A 302 -9.22 7.11 20.05
N LYS A 303 -8.59 7.91 19.21
CA LYS A 303 -7.78 7.44 18.09
C LYS A 303 -6.29 7.59 18.39
N ILE A 304 -5.51 6.67 17.85
CA ILE A 304 -4.06 6.71 17.81
C ILE A 304 -3.55 6.25 16.46
N ALA A 305 -2.56 6.94 15.91
CA ALA A 305 -1.91 6.57 14.66
C ALA A 305 -0.52 6.01 14.89
N ALA A 306 -0.23 4.85 14.31
CA ALA A 306 1.14 4.39 14.10
C ALA A 306 1.75 5.14 12.91
N LEU A 307 2.83 5.90 13.13
CA LEU A 307 3.54 6.62 12.08
C LEU A 307 4.65 5.72 11.51
N LEU A 308 4.29 4.90 10.50
CA LEU A 308 5.17 3.86 9.94
C LEU A 308 6.45 4.44 9.33
N GLY A 309 6.33 5.55 8.55
CA GLY A 309 7.49 6.22 7.98
C GLY A 309 8.45 6.78 9.03
N SER A 310 7.92 7.25 10.18
CA SER A 310 8.72 7.66 11.33
C SER A 310 9.40 6.48 12.00
N ALA A 311 8.64 5.45 12.33
CA ALA A 311 9.12 4.24 13.00
C ALA A 311 10.24 3.53 12.22
N ASN A 312 10.13 3.47 10.90
CA ASN A 312 11.15 2.90 10.02
C ASN A 312 12.46 3.73 9.94
N ARG A 313 12.46 4.94 10.49
CA ARG A 313 13.62 5.82 10.64
C ARG A 313 14.03 6.02 12.11
N ASP A 314 13.55 5.15 13.03
CA ASP A 314 13.91 5.23 14.44
C ASP A 314 15.35 4.73 14.65
N GLU A 315 16.21 5.64 15.10
CA GLU A 315 17.62 5.39 15.36
C GLU A 315 17.87 4.40 16.50
N ALA A 316 16.88 4.18 17.35
CA ALA A 316 16.96 3.15 18.40
C ALA A 316 16.85 1.71 17.82
N HIS A 317 16.29 1.56 16.64
CA HIS A 317 16.08 0.28 15.97
C HIS A 317 16.92 0.07 14.70
N PHE A 318 17.26 1.17 14.01
CA PHE A 318 18.00 1.13 12.76
C PHE A 318 19.28 1.96 12.86
N ALA A 319 20.43 1.33 12.93
CA ALA A 319 21.70 2.03 12.84
C ALA A 319 21.76 2.85 11.55
N ASN A 320 22.19 4.12 11.63
CA ASN A 320 22.21 5.06 10.51
C ASN A 320 20.84 5.12 9.80
N SER A 321 19.76 5.29 10.57
CA SER A 321 18.37 5.18 10.11
C SER A 321 18.04 6.09 8.93
N ASP A 322 18.67 7.26 8.82
CA ASP A 322 18.51 8.24 7.76
C ASP A 322 19.41 8.00 6.54
N GLN A 323 20.22 6.94 6.55
CA GLN A 323 20.99 6.51 5.41
C GLN A 323 20.32 5.29 4.75
N MET A 324 20.26 5.32 3.43
CA MET A 324 19.84 4.17 2.64
C MET A 324 21.00 3.17 2.56
N ASP A 325 20.72 1.92 2.88
CA ASP A 325 21.67 0.81 2.78
C ASP A 325 20.96 -0.42 2.22
N ILE A 326 21.12 -0.66 0.92
CA ILE A 326 20.47 -1.77 0.22
C ILE A 326 20.99 -3.16 0.64
N THR A 327 22.01 -3.20 1.50
CA THR A 327 22.54 -4.43 2.09
C THR A 327 22.09 -4.67 3.52
N ARG A 328 21.24 -3.78 4.07
CA ARG A 328 20.81 -3.84 5.46
C ARG A 328 20.21 -5.19 5.83
N ASP A 329 20.81 -5.84 6.80
CA ASP A 329 20.37 -7.10 7.39
C ASP A 329 20.79 -7.17 8.88
N PRO A 330 19.88 -7.34 9.85
CA PRO A 330 18.43 -7.43 9.63
C PRO A 330 17.77 -6.09 9.27
N ASN A 331 16.64 -6.17 8.57
CA ASN A 331 15.81 -5.00 8.24
C ASN A 331 14.36 -5.19 8.75
N PRO A 332 14.11 -5.07 10.07
CA PRO A 332 12.82 -5.38 10.68
C PRO A 332 11.81 -4.23 10.52
N HIS A 333 11.71 -3.62 9.34
CA HIS A 333 10.79 -2.52 9.09
C HIS A 333 9.32 -2.93 9.24
N ILE A 334 8.47 -1.98 9.60
CA ILE A 334 7.02 -2.17 9.72
C ILE A 334 6.23 -1.53 8.56
N GLY A 335 6.85 -1.39 7.39
CA GLY A 335 6.20 -0.84 6.19
C GLY A 335 4.98 -1.65 5.72
N PHE A 336 4.91 -2.95 6.05
CA PHE A 336 3.76 -3.81 5.82
C PHE A 336 2.79 -3.87 7.01
N GLY A 337 2.96 -3.01 8.00
CA GLY A 337 2.21 -3.07 9.26
C GLY A 337 2.65 -4.23 10.16
N ALA A 338 1.83 -4.55 11.15
CA ALA A 338 2.03 -5.66 12.08
C ALA A 338 0.69 -6.16 12.65
N GLY A 339 0.73 -7.25 13.44
CA GLY A 339 -0.45 -7.82 14.07
C GLY A 339 -1.41 -8.49 13.08
N ILE A 340 -2.69 -8.52 13.43
CA ILE A 340 -3.72 -9.21 12.64
C ILE A 340 -3.94 -8.59 11.25
N HIS A 341 -3.66 -7.30 11.10
CA HIS A 341 -3.74 -6.56 9.84
C HIS A 341 -2.41 -6.48 9.08
N PHE A 342 -1.43 -7.33 9.38
CA PHE A 342 -0.21 -7.44 8.57
C PHE A 342 -0.57 -7.64 7.09
N CYS A 343 0.11 -6.93 6.19
CA CYS A 343 -0.23 -6.88 4.76
C CYS A 343 -0.35 -8.27 4.14
N LEU A 344 -1.53 -8.59 3.62
CA LEU A 344 -1.78 -9.84 2.91
C LEU A 344 -1.00 -9.91 1.59
N GLY A 345 -0.91 -8.77 0.89
CA GLY A 345 -0.20 -8.63 -0.39
C GLY A 345 1.32 -8.50 -0.27
N GLY A 346 1.89 -8.47 0.96
CA GLY A 346 3.33 -8.29 1.15
C GLY A 346 4.22 -9.25 0.36
N PRO A 347 3.90 -10.56 0.29
CA PRO A 347 4.65 -11.49 -0.56
C PRO A 347 4.55 -11.18 -2.06
N LEU A 348 3.38 -10.74 -2.56
CA LEU A 348 3.20 -10.35 -3.96
C LEU A 348 4.01 -9.08 -4.30
N ALA A 349 3.93 -8.05 -3.46
CA ALA A 349 4.70 -6.82 -3.64
C ALA A 349 6.21 -7.08 -3.67
N ARG A 350 6.72 -7.95 -2.80
CA ARG A 350 8.13 -8.38 -2.82
C ARG A 350 8.49 -9.11 -4.10
N LEU A 351 7.60 -9.96 -4.59
CA LEU A 351 7.81 -10.70 -5.83
C LEU A 351 7.84 -9.75 -7.03
N GLU A 352 6.89 -8.83 -7.12
CA GLU A 352 6.82 -7.82 -8.19
C GLU A 352 8.07 -6.94 -8.22
N MET A 353 8.39 -6.30 -7.09
CA MET A 353 9.54 -5.40 -6.99
C MET A 353 10.87 -6.14 -7.15
N GLY A 354 10.97 -7.36 -6.60
CA GLY A 354 12.16 -8.21 -6.70
C GLY A 354 12.46 -8.69 -8.13
N ILE A 355 11.43 -8.82 -8.99
CA ILE A 355 11.59 -9.11 -10.42
C ILE A 355 11.85 -7.82 -11.21
N ALA A 356 11.09 -6.78 -10.92
CA ALA A 356 11.12 -5.54 -11.67
C ALA A 356 12.45 -4.79 -11.52
N LEU A 357 12.95 -4.66 -10.29
CA LEU A 357 14.14 -3.85 -10.01
C LEU A 357 15.39 -4.32 -10.76
N PRO A 358 15.81 -5.60 -10.70
CA PRO A 358 17.01 -6.04 -11.43
C PRO A 358 16.85 -5.96 -12.93
N LYS A 359 15.65 -6.21 -13.47
CA LYS A 359 15.40 -6.08 -14.92
C LYS A 359 15.48 -4.64 -15.38
N LEU A 360 14.91 -3.70 -14.62
CA LEU A 360 14.95 -2.27 -14.95
C LEU A 360 16.40 -1.75 -14.94
N ILE A 361 17.18 -2.09 -13.90
CA ILE A 361 18.61 -1.71 -13.79
C ILE A 361 19.44 -2.26 -14.95
N LYS A 362 19.19 -3.51 -15.37
CA LYS A 362 19.90 -4.12 -16.50
C LYS A 362 19.51 -3.52 -17.85
N ALA A 363 18.22 -3.17 -18.02
CA ALA A 363 17.72 -2.57 -19.27
C ALA A 363 18.18 -1.13 -19.45
N PHE A 364 18.30 -0.37 -18.36
CA PHE A 364 18.67 1.03 -18.36
C PHE A 364 19.87 1.29 -17.41
N PRO A 365 21.09 0.81 -17.76
CA PRO A 365 22.25 0.90 -16.88
C PRO A 365 22.71 2.35 -16.62
N GLU A 366 22.40 3.28 -17.51
CA GLU A 366 22.79 4.69 -17.41
C GLU A 366 21.65 5.59 -16.91
N MET A 367 20.51 5.00 -16.50
CA MET A 367 19.36 5.80 -16.08
C MET A 367 19.69 6.73 -14.92
N LYS A 368 19.20 7.95 -15.02
CA LYS A 368 19.32 9.01 -14.00
C LYS A 368 18.08 9.90 -14.02
N ILE A 369 17.84 10.60 -12.92
CA ILE A 369 16.77 11.59 -12.83
C ILE A 369 17.11 12.76 -13.77
N ALA A 370 16.19 13.06 -14.70
CA ALA A 370 16.37 14.08 -15.73
C ALA A 370 15.88 15.48 -15.30
N SER A 371 14.89 15.52 -14.40
CA SER A 371 14.32 16.77 -13.85
C SER A 371 13.90 16.55 -12.41
N GLU A 372 13.64 17.62 -11.65
CA GLU A 372 13.19 17.52 -10.27
C GLU A 372 11.90 16.65 -10.16
N PRO A 373 11.92 15.59 -9.35
CA PRO A 373 10.74 14.72 -9.15
C PRO A 373 9.57 15.46 -8.51
N ILE A 374 8.36 15.24 -9.01
CA ILE A 374 7.15 15.89 -8.50
C ILE A 374 6.51 14.97 -7.47
N ARG A 375 6.51 15.38 -6.19
CA ARG A 375 5.83 14.67 -5.09
C ARG A 375 4.31 14.90 -5.14
N ARG A 376 3.54 13.84 -4.83
CA ARG A 376 2.11 13.99 -4.54
C ARG A 376 1.93 14.78 -3.25
N PRO A 377 0.94 15.68 -3.18
CA PRO A 377 0.66 16.47 -1.97
C PRO A 377 -0.15 15.63 -0.94
N THR A 378 0.33 14.43 -0.62
CA THR A 378 -0.32 13.45 0.27
C THR A 378 0.67 12.95 1.32
N PHE A 379 0.17 12.69 2.53
CA PHE A 379 1.00 12.16 3.62
C PHE A 379 0.74 10.68 3.89
N VAL A 380 -0.52 10.26 3.96
CA VAL A 380 -0.86 8.88 4.33
C VAL A 380 -0.32 7.89 3.29
N LEU A 381 -0.63 8.15 2.02
CA LEU A 381 -0.07 7.41 0.88
C LEU A 381 0.94 8.29 0.16
N ARG A 382 2.20 8.16 0.59
CA ARG A 382 3.31 9.00 0.14
C ARG A 382 3.94 8.44 -1.14
N GLY A 383 4.04 9.28 -2.17
CA GLY A 383 4.63 8.88 -3.44
C GLY A 383 4.95 10.06 -4.36
N TYR A 384 5.31 9.74 -5.58
CA TYR A 384 5.54 10.72 -6.65
C TYR A 384 4.38 10.74 -7.64
N GLU A 385 4.11 11.91 -8.18
CA GLU A 385 3.21 12.09 -9.31
C GLU A 385 3.94 11.85 -10.63
N LYS A 386 5.18 12.35 -10.72
CA LYS A 386 6.04 12.26 -11.91
C LYS A 386 7.52 12.15 -11.52
N VAL A 387 8.25 11.28 -12.21
CA VAL A 387 9.72 11.16 -12.11
C VAL A 387 10.29 10.96 -13.51
N GLU A 388 10.83 12.01 -14.09
CA GLU A 388 11.41 11.97 -15.43
C GLU A 388 12.81 11.35 -15.38
N ILE A 389 13.02 10.32 -16.20
CA ILE A 389 14.27 9.56 -16.33
C ILE A 389 14.86 9.80 -17.71
N SER A 390 16.17 10.05 -17.77
CA SER A 390 16.97 9.89 -18.98
C SER A 390 17.73 8.57 -18.91
N SER A 391 17.78 7.83 -19.98
CA SER A 391 18.45 6.53 -20.13
C SER A 391 19.37 6.53 -21.34
#